data_c02bbbaac19a1d6f0002035a1d3b20a3
#
_entry.id   c02bbbaac19a1d6f0002035a1d3b20a3
#
_cell.length_a   1.000
_cell.length_b   1.000
_cell.length_c   1.000
_cell.angle_alpha   90.00
_cell.angle_beta   90.00
_cell.angle_gamma   90.00
#
_symmetry.space_group_name_H-M   'P 1'
#
loop_
_entity.id
_entity.type
_entity.pdbx_description
1 polymer ?
#
loop_
_entity_poly.entity_id
_entity_poly.type
_entity_poly.pdbx_seq_one_letter_code
_entity_poly.pdbx_strand_id
1 'polypeptide(L)'
;MARFTNQAQLRYGNNVANSNIAVGEILEVLSATKTAVKNTYNQNDTITYVVSIVNSGNTAINGLTLSDNLGAYTFNTNTLVPLTYVNNTVKYYTNGTLQAAPAVTQGPPLSITGINVPAGGNATVIYEAALNEYAPLGTEASVTNTATVSGTGITPVTAAETVNAEAAPNLAITKSVSPVPVTENGTLTYTFRIQNYGSVAATNTTGVVITDTFAPVLSNLTAALNGTAWTAATDYTYNEATGTFSSTAGAITVPAATYTQDGTTGAWVVTPGESTLVITGTV
;
A
#
# COMPACT_ATOMS: atom_id res chain seq x y z
N MET A 1 -12.08 29.19 -14.70
CA MET A 1 -12.82 29.73 -15.87
C MET A 1 -11.79 30.40 -16.79
N ALA A 2 -11.67 29.91 -18.03
CA ALA A 2 -10.82 30.53 -19.04
C ALA A 2 -11.62 31.61 -19.79
N ARG A 3 -11.06 32.80 -19.94
CA ARG A 3 -11.64 33.86 -20.75
C ARG A 3 -11.02 33.87 -22.14
N PHE A 4 -11.82 34.07 -23.17
CA PHE A 4 -11.33 34.30 -24.53
C PHE A 4 -11.91 35.58 -25.10
N THR A 5 -11.19 36.17 -26.05
CA THR A 5 -11.60 37.38 -26.76
C THR A 5 -11.56 37.15 -28.25
N ASN A 6 -12.52 37.72 -28.96
CA ASN A 6 -12.57 37.67 -30.44
C ASN A 6 -12.88 39.06 -30.98
N GLN A 7 -12.18 39.48 -32.04
CA GLN A 7 -12.41 40.73 -32.74
C GLN A 7 -12.38 40.47 -34.25
N ALA A 8 -13.39 40.93 -34.96
CA ALA A 8 -13.45 40.86 -36.43
C ALA A 8 -12.86 42.12 -37.07
N GLN A 9 -12.30 41.99 -38.25
CA GLN A 9 -11.84 43.09 -39.07
C GLN A 9 -12.55 43.12 -40.41
N LEU A 10 -13.08 44.27 -40.76
CA LEU A 10 -13.68 44.54 -42.09
C LEU A 10 -12.68 45.36 -42.94
N ARG A 11 -12.44 44.92 -44.15
CA ARG A 11 -11.61 45.67 -45.13
C ARG A 11 -12.48 46.05 -46.31
N TYR A 12 -12.40 47.30 -46.75
CA TYR A 12 -13.08 47.79 -47.95
C TYR A 12 -12.25 48.87 -48.63
N GLY A 13 -11.86 48.66 -49.90
CA GLY A 13 -10.86 49.48 -50.58
C GLY A 13 -9.55 49.51 -49.78
N ASN A 14 -9.04 50.67 -49.48
CA ASN A 14 -7.84 50.85 -48.64
C ASN A 14 -8.15 51.04 -47.16
N ASN A 15 -9.41 50.90 -46.73
CA ASN A 15 -9.83 51.16 -45.37
C ASN A 15 -9.98 49.86 -44.60
N VAL A 16 -9.77 49.98 -43.27
CA VAL A 16 -9.90 48.90 -42.27
C VAL A 16 -10.78 49.37 -41.15
N ALA A 17 -11.78 48.61 -40.77
CA ALA A 17 -12.58 48.82 -39.58
C ALA A 17 -12.56 47.57 -38.67
N ASN A 18 -12.32 47.77 -37.39
CA ASN A 18 -12.35 46.68 -36.43
C ASN A 18 -13.68 46.69 -35.68
N SER A 19 -14.23 45.54 -35.39
CA SER A 19 -15.37 45.36 -34.51
C SER A 19 -14.99 45.71 -33.04
N ASN A 20 -15.96 45.79 -32.16
CA ASN A 20 -15.74 45.67 -30.74
C ASN A 20 -15.10 44.27 -30.42
N ILE A 21 -14.42 44.19 -29.29
CA ILE A 21 -13.93 42.94 -28.74
C ILE A 21 -15.10 42.23 -28.07
N ALA A 22 -15.44 41.03 -28.56
CA ALA A 22 -16.36 40.10 -27.89
C ALA A 22 -15.56 39.31 -26.85
N VAL A 23 -16.10 39.18 -25.66
CA VAL A 23 -15.49 38.41 -24.55
C VAL A 23 -16.39 37.22 -24.22
N GLY A 24 -15.84 36.05 -24.14
CA GLY A 24 -16.51 34.81 -23.71
C GLY A 24 -15.78 34.18 -22.52
N GLU A 25 -16.48 33.34 -21.79
CA GLU A 25 -15.93 32.54 -20.68
C GLU A 25 -16.26 31.07 -20.92
N ILE A 26 -15.25 30.21 -20.67
CA ILE A 26 -15.44 28.74 -20.68
C ILE A 26 -15.62 28.32 -19.21
N LEU A 27 -16.77 27.77 -18.89
CA LEU A 27 -17.06 27.20 -17.58
C LEU A 27 -16.51 25.78 -17.51
N GLU A 28 -15.60 25.54 -16.58
CA GLU A 28 -15.12 24.20 -16.26
C GLU A 28 -16.17 23.49 -15.38
N VAL A 29 -16.74 22.41 -15.90
CA VAL A 29 -17.85 21.69 -15.26
C VAL A 29 -17.45 20.29 -14.76
N LEU A 30 -16.24 19.85 -15.10
CA LEU A 30 -15.72 18.55 -14.69
C LEU A 30 -14.87 18.70 -13.43
N SER A 31 -15.08 17.83 -12.46
CA SER A 31 -14.21 17.66 -11.29
C SER A 31 -13.97 16.18 -11.03
N ALA A 32 -12.86 15.86 -10.36
CA ALA A 32 -12.54 14.49 -9.98
C ALA A 32 -11.99 14.45 -8.55
N THR A 33 -12.29 13.36 -7.86
CA THR A 33 -11.68 13.00 -6.58
C THR A 33 -11.18 11.57 -6.65
N LYS A 34 -10.12 11.26 -5.91
CA LYS A 34 -9.56 9.92 -5.78
C LYS A 34 -9.39 9.59 -4.32
N THR A 35 -9.75 8.39 -3.92
CA THR A 35 -9.60 7.90 -2.55
C THR A 35 -9.13 6.45 -2.57
N ALA A 36 -8.46 6.03 -1.50
CA ALA A 36 -8.10 4.64 -1.24
C ALA A 36 -9.04 4.07 -0.16
N VAL A 37 -9.43 2.80 -0.29
CA VAL A 37 -10.26 2.13 0.72
C VAL A 37 -9.44 1.84 1.99
N LYS A 38 -8.12 1.62 1.84
CA LYS A 38 -7.16 1.44 2.94
C LYS A 38 -6.08 2.53 2.81
N ASN A 39 -5.80 3.26 3.88
CA ASN A 39 -4.86 4.38 3.87
C ASN A 39 -3.42 3.99 4.25
N THR A 40 -3.20 2.72 4.64
CA THR A 40 -1.88 2.19 4.96
C THR A 40 -1.58 0.95 4.12
N TYR A 41 -0.29 0.64 3.94
CA TYR A 41 0.15 -0.56 3.23
C TYR A 41 1.36 -1.22 3.88
N ASN A 42 1.45 -2.53 3.68
CA ASN A 42 2.65 -3.34 3.81
C ASN A 42 3.15 -3.74 2.42
N GLN A 43 4.35 -4.28 2.34
CA GLN A 43 4.88 -4.83 1.09
C GLN A 43 3.93 -5.89 0.51
N ASN A 44 3.67 -5.83 -0.80
CA ASN A 44 2.78 -6.72 -1.54
C ASN A 44 1.28 -6.60 -1.21
N ASP A 45 0.86 -5.61 -0.42
CA ASP A 45 -0.56 -5.34 -0.23
C ASP A 45 -1.23 -4.90 -1.55
N THR A 46 -2.54 -5.08 -1.62
CA THR A 46 -3.39 -4.55 -2.69
C THR A 46 -4.22 -3.39 -2.16
N ILE A 47 -4.24 -2.28 -2.89
CA ILE A 47 -5.03 -1.09 -2.58
C ILE A 47 -6.17 -0.97 -3.59
N THR A 48 -7.38 -0.82 -3.08
CA THR A 48 -8.56 -0.48 -3.90
C THR A 48 -8.69 1.03 -3.97
N TYR A 49 -8.61 1.59 -5.19
CA TYR A 49 -8.83 3.00 -5.47
C TYR A 49 -10.23 3.24 -6.00
N VAL A 50 -10.82 4.37 -5.59
CA VAL A 50 -12.11 4.87 -6.05
C VAL A 50 -11.89 6.26 -6.65
N VAL A 51 -12.17 6.42 -7.94
CA VAL A 51 -12.13 7.72 -8.62
C VAL A 51 -13.56 8.13 -8.93
N SER A 52 -14.00 9.24 -8.35
CA SER A 52 -15.31 9.86 -8.63
C SER A 52 -15.12 11.05 -9.54
N ILE A 53 -15.88 11.08 -10.64
CA ILE A 53 -15.86 12.11 -11.67
C ILE A 53 -17.24 12.76 -11.70
N VAL A 54 -17.32 14.05 -11.48
CA VAL A 54 -18.59 14.79 -11.41
C VAL A 54 -18.66 15.79 -12.54
N ASN A 55 -19.78 15.80 -13.24
CA ASN A 55 -20.14 16.78 -14.27
C ASN A 55 -21.26 17.67 -13.74
N SER A 56 -20.93 18.91 -13.39
CA SER A 56 -21.90 19.93 -12.92
C SER A 56 -22.61 20.67 -14.07
N GLY A 57 -22.24 20.36 -15.32
CA GLY A 57 -22.85 20.94 -16.52
C GLY A 57 -24.18 20.30 -16.90
N ASN A 58 -24.89 20.95 -17.81
CA ASN A 58 -26.19 20.53 -18.31
C ASN A 58 -26.13 19.62 -19.57
N THR A 59 -24.92 19.26 -20.00
CA THR A 59 -24.64 18.37 -21.14
C THR A 59 -23.80 17.20 -20.70
N ALA A 60 -24.14 15.99 -21.17
CA ALA A 60 -23.32 14.80 -20.89
C ALA A 60 -21.93 14.91 -21.53
N ILE A 61 -20.91 14.45 -20.83
CA ILE A 61 -19.54 14.38 -21.32
C ILE A 61 -19.22 12.90 -21.58
N ASN A 62 -18.89 12.57 -22.83
CA ASN A 62 -18.70 11.20 -23.28
C ASN A 62 -17.27 10.94 -23.75
N GLY A 63 -16.85 9.68 -23.66
CA GLY A 63 -15.57 9.22 -24.19
C GLY A 63 -14.36 9.73 -23.43
N LEU A 64 -14.51 10.02 -22.12
CA LEU A 64 -13.39 10.42 -21.29
C LEU A 64 -12.41 9.26 -21.10
N THR A 65 -11.14 9.65 -20.90
CA THR A 65 -10.03 8.75 -20.52
C THR A 65 -9.56 9.12 -19.11
N LEU A 66 -9.48 8.12 -18.25
CA LEU A 66 -8.78 8.19 -16.97
C LEU A 66 -7.39 7.58 -17.16
N SER A 67 -6.36 8.38 -16.97
CA SER A 67 -4.95 7.95 -16.98
C SER A 67 -4.40 8.03 -15.57
N ASP A 68 -3.90 6.90 -15.06
CA ASP A 68 -3.39 6.79 -13.70
C ASP A 68 -1.90 6.48 -13.73
N ASN A 69 -1.08 7.26 -13.00
CA ASN A 69 0.37 7.12 -13.01
C ASN A 69 0.87 5.95 -12.16
N LEU A 70 -0.02 5.25 -11.44
CA LEU A 70 0.32 4.12 -10.56
C LEU A 70 1.40 4.47 -9.52
N GLY A 71 1.35 5.71 -9.01
CA GLY A 71 2.30 6.21 -8.02
C GLY A 71 3.71 6.47 -8.54
N ALA A 72 3.89 6.58 -9.85
CA ALA A 72 5.20 6.77 -10.48
C ALA A 72 5.99 7.92 -9.85
N TYR A 73 7.27 7.67 -9.56
CA TYR A 73 8.21 8.64 -9.00
C TYR A 73 9.59 8.54 -9.65
N THR A 74 10.39 9.60 -9.51
CA THR A 74 11.74 9.65 -10.07
C THR A 74 12.75 9.08 -9.09
N PHE A 75 13.57 8.15 -9.56
CA PHE A 75 14.74 7.62 -8.86
C PHE A 75 15.97 7.75 -9.78
N ASN A 76 16.93 8.60 -9.40
CA ASN A 76 18.04 9.00 -10.27
C ASN A 76 17.50 9.55 -11.61
N THR A 77 17.78 8.87 -12.73
CA THR A 77 17.29 9.20 -14.07
C THR A 77 16.11 8.34 -14.52
N ASN A 78 15.68 7.39 -13.70
CA ASN A 78 14.64 6.43 -14.04
C ASN A 78 13.31 6.82 -13.41
N THR A 79 12.20 6.41 -14.02
CA THR A 79 10.87 6.44 -13.42
C THR A 79 10.57 5.06 -12.86
N LEU A 80 10.35 4.98 -11.55
CA LEU A 80 9.90 3.78 -10.87
C LEU A 80 8.40 3.86 -10.63
N VAL A 81 7.71 2.72 -10.69
CA VAL A 81 6.26 2.63 -10.56
C VAL A 81 5.93 1.63 -9.44
N PRO A 82 5.56 2.11 -8.25
CA PRO A 82 5.37 1.28 -7.05
C PRO A 82 4.09 0.45 -7.06
N LEU A 83 3.16 0.74 -7.97
CA LEU A 83 1.87 0.05 -8.08
C LEU A 83 1.75 -0.67 -9.42
N THR A 84 1.22 -1.89 -9.37
CA THR A 84 0.89 -2.71 -10.54
C THR A 84 -0.62 -2.93 -10.58
N TYR A 85 -1.28 -2.57 -11.68
CA TYR A 85 -2.71 -2.79 -11.83
C TYR A 85 -3.07 -4.28 -11.71
N VAL A 86 -4.09 -4.59 -10.91
CA VAL A 86 -4.65 -5.95 -10.80
C VAL A 86 -5.69 -6.16 -11.89
N ASN A 87 -5.44 -7.13 -12.77
CA ASN A 87 -6.25 -7.37 -13.96
C ASN A 87 -7.72 -7.66 -13.64
N ASN A 88 -8.63 -7.14 -14.48
CA ASN A 88 -10.07 -7.37 -14.42
C ASN A 88 -10.76 -6.85 -13.16
N THR A 89 -10.12 -5.95 -12.40
CA THR A 89 -10.70 -5.37 -11.18
C THR A 89 -11.51 -4.10 -11.45
N VAL A 90 -11.39 -3.49 -12.63
CA VAL A 90 -12.14 -2.26 -12.96
C VAL A 90 -13.65 -2.50 -12.87
N LYS A 91 -14.31 -1.68 -12.05
CA LYS A 91 -15.76 -1.51 -11.99
C LYS A 91 -16.11 -0.07 -12.32
N TYR A 92 -17.16 0.11 -13.11
CA TYR A 92 -17.58 1.42 -13.60
C TYR A 92 -19.07 1.63 -13.31
N TYR A 93 -19.39 2.77 -12.72
CA TYR A 93 -20.76 3.15 -12.36
C TYR A 93 -21.06 4.53 -12.92
N THR A 94 -22.32 4.75 -13.33
CA THR A 94 -22.89 6.06 -13.63
C THR A 94 -24.10 6.29 -12.75
N ASN A 95 -24.14 7.40 -12.01
CA ASN A 95 -25.19 7.73 -11.05
C ASN A 95 -25.53 6.54 -10.12
N GLY A 96 -24.51 5.83 -9.65
CA GLY A 96 -24.65 4.67 -8.76
C GLY A 96 -25.04 3.36 -9.44
N THR A 97 -25.33 3.34 -10.75
CA THR A 97 -25.69 2.13 -11.49
C THR A 97 -24.46 1.53 -12.16
N LEU A 98 -24.21 0.24 -11.91
CA LEU A 98 -23.11 -0.52 -12.54
C LEU A 98 -23.28 -0.57 -14.05
N GLN A 99 -22.24 -0.26 -14.78
CA GLN A 99 -22.16 -0.28 -16.25
C GLN A 99 -21.26 -1.43 -16.73
N ALA A 100 -21.25 -1.67 -18.03
CA ALA A 100 -20.25 -2.52 -18.65
C ALA A 100 -18.84 -1.98 -18.38
N ALA A 101 -17.88 -2.88 -18.16
CA ALA A 101 -16.51 -2.47 -17.91
C ALA A 101 -15.94 -1.69 -19.12
N PRO A 102 -15.32 -0.53 -18.90
CA PRO A 102 -14.67 0.24 -19.97
C PRO A 102 -13.41 -0.48 -20.46
N ALA A 103 -12.88 -0.04 -21.61
CA ALA A 103 -11.63 -0.59 -22.12
C ALA A 103 -10.45 -0.18 -21.21
N VAL A 104 -9.59 -1.15 -20.88
CA VAL A 104 -8.45 -0.96 -19.99
C VAL A 104 -7.16 -1.33 -20.71
N THR A 105 -6.22 -0.40 -20.74
CA THR A 105 -4.82 -0.64 -21.14
C THR A 105 -3.97 -0.61 -19.87
N GLN A 106 -3.34 -1.73 -19.58
CA GLN A 106 -2.43 -1.83 -18.44
C GLN A 106 -1.19 -0.98 -18.73
N GLY A 107 -0.84 -0.15 -17.76
CA GLY A 107 0.27 0.78 -17.94
C GLY A 107 1.58 0.32 -17.34
N PRO A 108 2.55 1.18 -17.06
CA PRO A 108 2.38 2.61 -16.71
C PRO A 108 2.31 3.56 -17.92
N PRO A 109 1.41 4.56 -17.93
CA PRO A 109 0.28 4.71 -17.00
C PRO A 109 -0.87 3.72 -17.30
N LEU A 110 -1.67 3.36 -16.28
CA LEU A 110 -2.94 2.66 -16.47
C LEU A 110 -3.90 3.59 -17.21
N SER A 111 -4.50 3.13 -18.31
CA SER A 111 -5.46 3.90 -19.09
C SER A 111 -6.81 3.21 -19.15
N ILE A 112 -7.87 3.91 -18.72
CA ILE A 112 -9.26 3.44 -18.75
C ILE A 112 -10.05 4.40 -19.64
N THR A 113 -10.59 3.89 -20.78
CA THR A 113 -11.17 4.72 -21.84
C THR A 113 -12.64 4.43 -22.02
N GLY A 114 -13.39 5.41 -22.56
CA GLY A 114 -14.83 5.27 -22.84
C GLY A 114 -15.71 5.59 -21.62
N ILE A 115 -15.22 6.40 -20.68
CA ILE A 115 -15.98 6.84 -19.52
C ILE A 115 -16.96 7.93 -19.95
N ASN A 116 -18.23 7.79 -19.59
CA ASN A 116 -19.29 8.74 -19.85
C ASN A 116 -19.85 9.29 -18.54
N VAL A 117 -20.02 10.60 -18.45
CA VAL A 117 -20.55 11.28 -17.25
C VAL A 117 -21.83 12.02 -17.65
N PRO A 118 -23.01 11.63 -17.14
CA PRO A 118 -24.28 12.30 -17.44
C PRO A 118 -24.28 13.79 -17.09
N ALA A 119 -25.17 14.55 -17.71
CA ALA A 119 -25.41 15.95 -17.34
C ALA A 119 -25.87 16.05 -15.88
N GLY A 120 -25.25 16.91 -15.09
CA GLY A 120 -25.54 17.06 -13.66
C GLY A 120 -25.32 15.80 -12.83
N GLY A 121 -24.56 14.83 -13.35
CA GLY A 121 -24.35 13.50 -12.77
C GLY A 121 -22.91 13.18 -12.45
N ASN A 122 -22.68 11.89 -12.18
CA ASN A 122 -21.35 11.38 -11.84
C ASN A 122 -21.04 10.04 -12.53
N ALA A 123 -19.73 9.77 -12.60
CA ALA A 123 -19.17 8.46 -12.90
C ALA A 123 -18.22 8.06 -11.78
N THR A 124 -18.22 6.78 -11.40
CA THR A 124 -17.30 6.22 -10.42
C THR A 124 -16.55 5.06 -11.06
N VAL A 125 -15.24 5.11 -10.99
CA VAL A 125 -14.35 4.03 -11.42
C VAL A 125 -13.65 3.47 -10.20
N ILE A 126 -13.73 2.15 -9.98
CA ILE A 126 -13.08 1.42 -8.91
C ILE A 126 -12.09 0.46 -9.56
N TYR A 127 -10.88 0.36 -9.03
CA TYR A 127 -9.88 -0.62 -9.48
C TYR A 127 -8.91 -0.95 -8.36
N GLU A 128 -8.20 -2.05 -8.51
CA GLU A 128 -7.19 -2.51 -7.57
C GLU A 128 -5.78 -2.38 -8.16
N ALA A 129 -4.83 -2.03 -7.32
CA ALA A 129 -3.42 -1.99 -7.64
C ALA A 129 -2.61 -2.60 -6.49
N ALA A 130 -1.72 -3.54 -6.82
CA ALA A 130 -0.83 -4.20 -5.89
C ALA A 130 0.49 -3.43 -5.77
N LEU A 131 0.99 -3.27 -4.55
CA LEU A 131 2.31 -2.73 -4.30
C LEU A 131 3.39 -3.74 -4.72
N ASN A 132 4.45 -3.25 -5.33
CA ASN A 132 5.57 -4.05 -5.80
C ASN A 132 6.88 -3.63 -5.10
N GLU A 133 8.01 -4.15 -5.56
CA GLU A 133 9.34 -3.91 -5.00
C GLU A 133 9.80 -2.45 -5.03
N TYR A 134 9.14 -1.59 -5.81
CA TYR A 134 9.45 -0.15 -5.86
C TYR A 134 8.64 0.69 -4.87
N ALA A 135 7.72 0.09 -4.15
CA ALA A 135 6.95 0.80 -3.13
C ALA A 135 7.86 1.18 -1.95
N PRO A 136 7.96 2.48 -1.59
CA PRO A 136 8.77 2.92 -0.47
C PRO A 136 8.36 2.25 0.84
N LEU A 137 9.34 1.92 1.69
CA LEU A 137 9.13 1.26 2.98
C LEU A 137 9.77 2.08 4.11
N GLY A 138 9.21 2.01 5.30
CA GLY A 138 9.67 2.77 6.48
C GLY A 138 8.54 3.58 7.11
N THR A 139 8.76 4.14 8.28
CA THR A 139 7.71 4.82 9.08
C THR A 139 7.11 6.07 8.41
N GLU A 140 7.88 6.77 7.58
CA GLU A 140 7.47 8.00 6.90
C GLU A 140 7.25 7.78 5.38
N ALA A 141 7.33 6.52 4.94
CA ALA A 141 7.19 6.22 3.53
C ALA A 141 5.73 6.29 3.06
N SER A 142 5.53 6.71 1.82
CA SER A 142 4.21 6.83 1.22
C SER A 142 4.25 6.65 -0.29
N VAL A 143 3.09 6.34 -0.87
CA VAL A 143 2.84 6.31 -2.30
C VAL A 143 1.71 7.28 -2.62
N THR A 144 2.01 8.31 -3.42
CA THR A 144 1.00 9.23 -3.97
C THR A 144 0.64 8.79 -5.38
N ASN A 145 -0.60 8.36 -5.56
CA ASN A 145 -1.11 7.88 -6.83
C ASN A 145 -2.04 8.92 -7.45
N THR A 146 -1.71 9.39 -8.67
CA THR A 146 -2.41 10.47 -9.35
C THR A 146 -3.13 9.97 -10.60
N ALA A 147 -4.42 10.26 -10.67
CA ALA A 147 -5.27 10.04 -11.83
C ALA A 147 -5.56 11.37 -12.55
N THR A 148 -5.50 11.36 -13.88
CA THR A 148 -5.88 12.48 -14.75
C THR A 148 -7.06 12.05 -15.61
N VAL A 149 -8.14 12.82 -15.57
CA VAL A 149 -9.30 12.64 -16.42
C VAL A 149 -9.24 13.66 -17.56
N SER A 150 -9.29 13.19 -18.81
CA SER A 150 -9.20 14.03 -20.01
C SER A 150 -10.19 13.60 -21.08
N GLY A 151 -10.44 14.49 -22.03
CA GLY A 151 -11.33 14.25 -23.19
C GLY A 151 -11.28 15.39 -24.18
N THR A 152 -11.86 15.18 -25.36
CA THR A 152 -11.90 16.20 -26.43
C THR A 152 -12.70 17.42 -25.96
N GLY A 153 -12.05 18.60 -26.02
CA GLY A 153 -12.69 19.88 -25.64
C GLY A 153 -12.87 20.08 -24.12
N ILE A 154 -12.26 19.21 -23.30
CA ILE A 154 -12.33 19.28 -21.83
C ILE A 154 -10.95 19.65 -21.28
N THR A 155 -10.91 20.61 -20.38
CA THR A 155 -9.70 20.87 -19.55
C THR A 155 -9.46 19.64 -18.68
N PRO A 156 -8.25 19.01 -18.75
CA PRO A 156 -7.95 17.85 -17.92
C PRO A 156 -8.05 18.19 -16.43
N VAL A 157 -8.62 17.26 -15.65
CA VAL A 157 -8.69 17.37 -14.19
C VAL A 157 -7.88 16.25 -13.55
N THR A 158 -7.19 16.56 -12.47
CA THR A 158 -6.37 15.61 -11.73
C THR A 158 -6.92 15.37 -10.34
N ALA A 159 -6.77 14.13 -9.84
CA ALA A 159 -7.06 13.76 -8.48
C ALA A 159 -5.96 12.83 -7.98
N ALA A 160 -5.47 13.06 -6.77
CA ALA A 160 -4.41 12.27 -6.17
C ALA A 160 -4.84 11.73 -4.82
N GLU A 161 -4.33 10.56 -4.48
CA GLU A 161 -4.49 9.92 -3.17
C GLU A 161 -3.14 9.43 -2.67
N THR A 162 -2.89 9.60 -1.38
CA THR A 162 -1.66 9.16 -0.73
C THR A 162 -1.99 8.06 0.29
N VAL A 163 -1.32 6.93 0.15
CA VAL A 163 -1.32 5.85 1.13
C VAL A 163 0.06 5.78 1.80
N ASN A 164 0.10 5.51 3.10
CA ASN A 164 1.32 5.50 3.90
C ASN A 164 1.77 4.07 4.20
N ALA A 165 3.07 3.83 4.32
CA ALA A 165 3.55 2.56 4.84
C ALA A 165 3.06 2.38 6.29
N GLU A 166 2.68 1.16 6.66
CA GLU A 166 2.15 0.88 7.99
C GLU A 166 3.26 0.99 9.04
N ALA A 167 3.04 1.85 10.04
CA ALA A 167 3.96 2.06 11.15
C ALA A 167 3.60 1.13 12.32
N ALA A 168 3.87 -0.18 12.17
CA ALA A 168 3.58 -1.21 13.16
C ALA A 168 4.61 -2.34 13.10
N PRO A 169 4.76 -3.15 14.17
CA PRO A 169 5.47 -4.43 14.09
C PRO A 169 4.72 -5.42 13.19
N ASN A 170 5.47 -6.20 12.39
CA ASN A 170 4.93 -7.29 11.57
C ASN A 170 5.75 -8.55 11.83
N LEU A 171 5.29 -9.40 12.76
CA LEU A 171 6.05 -10.50 13.32
C LEU A 171 5.76 -11.81 12.59
N ALA A 172 6.84 -12.57 12.32
CA ALA A 172 6.81 -13.95 11.90
C ALA A 172 7.65 -14.80 12.86
N ILE A 173 7.31 -16.09 13.00
CA ILE A 173 8.03 -17.02 13.86
C ILE A 173 8.33 -18.32 13.14
N THR A 174 9.53 -18.87 13.36
CA THR A 174 9.91 -20.21 12.96
C THR A 174 10.44 -20.98 14.16
N LYS A 175 10.25 -22.31 14.17
CA LYS A 175 10.69 -23.20 15.24
C LYS A 175 11.58 -24.31 14.68
N SER A 176 12.68 -24.61 15.37
CA SER A 176 13.53 -25.76 15.08
C SER A 176 13.87 -26.50 16.38
N VAL A 177 14.32 -27.73 16.26
CA VAL A 177 14.74 -28.60 17.39
C VAL A 177 16.02 -29.32 17.05
N SER A 178 16.90 -29.51 18.06
CA SER A 178 18.16 -30.22 17.95
C SER A 178 18.53 -30.83 19.32
N PRO A 179 19.20 -32.01 19.35
CA PRO A 179 19.50 -32.89 18.20
C PRO A 179 18.30 -33.71 17.73
N VAL A 180 18.37 -34.22 16.51
CA VAL A 180 17.38 -35.16 15.97
C VAL A 180 18.17 -36.29 15.28
N PRO A 181 18.12 -37.54 15.77
CA PRO A 181 17.39 -38.02 16.95
C PRO A 181 18.01 -37.57 18.29
N VAL A 182 17.23 -37.69 19.36
CA VAL A 182 17.68 -37.50 20.75
C VAL A 182 17.65 -38.86 21.45
N THR A 183 18.58 -39.10 22.39
CA THR A 183 18.58 -40.29 23.24
C THR A 183 17.63 -40.13 24.43
N GLU A 184 17.22 -41.25 25.07
CA GLU A 184 16.50 -41.20 26.34
C GLU A 184 17.34 -40.47 27.38
N ASN A 185 16.70 -39.62 28.18
CA ASN A 185 17.33 -38.64 29.10
C ASN A 185 18.30 -37.67 28.41
N GLY A 186 18.19 -37.54 27.09
CA GLY A 186 18.99 -36.58 26.31
C GLY A 186 18.42 -35.16 26.43
N THR A 187 19.27 -34.20 26.09
CA THR A 187 18.87 -32.77 26.10
C THR A 187 18.39 -32.36 24.71
N LEU A 188 17.19 -31.76 24.67
CA LEU A 188 16.65 -31.08 23.50
C LEU A 188 16.78 -29.58 23.62
N THR A 189 17.12 -28.94 22.50
CA THR A 189 17.13 -27.48 22.37
C THR A 189 16.13 -27.09 21.28
N TYR A 190 15.11 -26.32 21.65
CA TYR A 190 14.17 -25.68 20.74
C TYR A 190 14.61 -24.25 20.50
N THR A 191 14.68 -23.86 19.25
CA THR A 191 15.04 -22.48 18.85
C THR A 191 13.86 -21.87 18.12
N PHE A 192 13.33 -20.77 18.67
CA PHE A 192 12.29 -19.94 18.05
C PHE A 192 12.99 -18.68 17.52
N ARG A 193 13.01 -18.55 16.19
CA ARG A 193 13.47 -17.34 15.50
C ARG A 193 12.27 -16.46 15.24
N ILE A 194 12.27 -15.27 15.81
CA ILE A 194 11.21 -14.28 15.70
C ILE A 194 11.74 -13.16 14.80
N GLN A 195 11.06 -12.90 13.69
CA GLN A 195 11.43 -11.89 12.72
C GLN A 195 10.39 -10.80 12.67
N ASN A 196 10.84 -9.55 12.64
CA ASN A 196 9.98 -8.38 12.49
C ASN A 196 10.23 -7.75 11.12
N TYR A 197 9.24 -7.82 10.24
CA TYR A 197 9.26 -7.20 8.91
C TYR A 197 8.65 -5.80 8.93
N GLY A 198 8.12 -5.36 10.08
CA GLY A 198 7.50 -4.05 10.28
C GLY A 198 8.49 -2.95 10.60
N SER A 199 8.09 -1.72 10.34
CA SER A 199 8.90 -0.51 10.52
C SER A 199 9.04 -0.06 11.98
N VAL A 200 8.31 -0.68 12.90
CA VAL A 200 8.33 -0.38 14.34
C VAL A 200 8.79 -1.61 15.12
N ALA A 201 9.63 -1.41 16.12
CA ALA A 201 10.05 -2.49 17.01
C ALA A 201 8.87 -3.02 17.84
N ALA A 202 8.84 -4.34 18.04
CA ALA A 202 8.00 -4.93 19.08
C ALA A 202 8.70 -4.74 20.42
N THR A 203 8.11 -3.94 21.31
CA THR A 203 8.63 -3.61 22.62
C THR A 203 7.86 -4.34 23.72
N ASN A 204 8.23 -4.13 24.98
CA ASN A 204 7.49 -4.69 26.12
C ASN A 204 6.00 -4.31 26.13
N THR A 205 5.65 -3.13 25.62
CA THR A 205 4.26 -2.66 25.52
C THR A 205 3.48 -3.31 24.38
N THR A 206 4.15 -3.96 23.41
CA THR A 206 3.49 -4.72 22.35
C THR A 206 2.82 -5.99 22.87
N GLY A 207 3.30 -6.51 24.01
CA GLY A 207 2.69 -7.65 24.68
C GLY A 207 2.88 -8.98 23.95
N VAL A 208 3.99 -9.18 23.24
CA VAL A 208 4.28 -10.41 22.49
C VAL A 208 4.33 -11.60 23.44
N VAL A 209 3.61 -12.69 23.10
CA VAL A 209 3.58 -13.94 23.85
C VAL A 209 3.84 -15.11 22.89
N ILE A 210 4.71 -16.03 23.30
CA ILE A 210 4.89 -17.35 22.67
C ILE A 210 4.32 -18.40 23.60
N THR A 211 3.45 -19.24 23.08
CA THR A 211 2.94 -20.45 23.77
C THR A 211 3.34 -21.68 23.00
N ASP A 212 3.70 -22.75 23.71
CA ASP A 212 4.03 -24.05 23.12
C ASP A 212 3.64 -25.17 24.08
N THR A 213 3.44 -26.37 23.56
CA THR A 213 3.24 -27.59 24.36
C THR A 213 4.26 -28.62 23.89
N PHE A 214 5.25 -28.88 24.73
CA PHE A 214 6.32 -29.81 24.41
C PHE A 214 5.86 -31.27 24.59
N ALA A 215 6.05 -32.06 23.52
CA ALA A 215 5.85 -33.49 23.53
C ALA A 215 7.08 -34.15 22.84
N PRO A 216 7.93 -34.89 23.57
CA PRO A 216 7.82 -35.22 24.99
C PRO A 216 7.91 -34.00 25.92
N VAL A 217 7.36 -34.15 27.13
CA VAL A 217 7.47 -33.13 28.18
C VAL A 217 8.93 -33.00 28.58
N LEU A 218 9.39 -31.78 28.79
CA LEU A 218 10.77 -31.49 29.18
C LEU A 218 10.89 -31.36 30.70
N SER A 219 11.93 -31.95 31.26
CA SER A 219 12.37 -31.69 32.64
C SER A 219 13.53 -30.71 32.66
N ASN A 220 13.76 -30.02 33.79
CA ASN A 220 14.84 -29.05 33.97
C ASN A 220 14.87 -27.98 32.86
N LEU A 221 13.69 -27.49 32.45
CA LEU A 221 13.55 -26.51 31.39
C LEU A 221 14.23 -25.19 31.76
N THR A 222 15.03 -24.68 30.82
CA THR A 222 15.62 -23.34 30.85
C THR A 222 15.28 -22.58 29.56
N ALA A 223 15.19 -21.26 29.66
CA ALA A 223 14.92 -20.40 28.50
C ALA A 223 15.89 -19.22 28.47
N ALA A 224 16.23 -18.74 27.27
CA ALA A 224 17.07 -17.57 27.06
C ALA A 224 16.62 -16.81 25.81
N LEU A 225 16.49 -15.49 25.92
CA LEU A 225 16.21 -14.59 24.78
C LEU A 225 17.50 -13.87 24.37
N ASN A 226 17.91 -14.01 23.12
CA ASN A 226 19.13 -13.41 22.57
C ASN A 226 20.38 -13.70 23.42
N GLY A 227 20.46 -14.91 24.00
CA GLY A 227 21.54 -15.33 24.87
C GLY A 227 21.41 -14.88 26.33
N THR A 228 20.43 -14.05 26.68
CA THR A 228 20.16 -13.65 28.07
C THR A 228 19.22 -14.66 28.72
N ALA A 229 19.69 -15.29 29.83
CA ALA A 229 18.89 -16.27 30.56
C ALA A 229 17.61 -15.64 31.12
N TRP A 230 16.50 -16.35 30.99
CA TRP A 230 15.20 -15.98 31.52
C TRP A 230 14.93 -16.63 32.88
N THR A 231 14.16 -15.94 33.73
CA THR A 231 13.77 -16.39 35.06
C THR A 231 12.33 -16.95 35.02
N ALA A 232 12.15 -18.19 35.47
CA ALA A 232 10.83 -18.78 35.63
C ALA A 232 9.94 -17.94 36.56
N ALA A 233 8.63 -17.92 36.27
CA ALA A 233 7.60 -17.10 36.92
C ALA A 233 7.73 -15.58 36.69
N THR A 234 8.84 -15.09 36.15
CA THR A 234 9.02 -13.68 35.75
C THR A 234 8.88 -13.52 34.24
N ASP A 235 9.73 -14.22 33.47
CA ASP A 235 9.80 -14.09 32.01
C ASP A 235 8.97 -15.15 31.28
N TYR A 236 8.72 -16.30 31.95
CA TYR A 236 7.90 -17.39 31.43
C TYR A 236 7.30 -18.23 32.52
N THR A 237 6.28 -19.03 32.15
CA THR A 237 5.72 -20.13 32.95
C THR A 237 5.89 -21.44 32.20
N TYR A 238 6.14 -22.52 32.93
CA TYR A 238 6.19 -23.87 32.39
C TYR A 238 5.51 -24.85 33.34
N ASN A 239 4.62 -25.68 32.82
CA ASN A 239 3.95 -26.75 33.57
C ASN A 239 4.53 -28.09 33.14
N GLU A 240 5.39 -28.69 33.97
CA GLU A 240 6.02 -29.98 33.70
C GLU A 240 5.01 -31.14 33.59
N ALA A 241 3.82 -31.05 34.20
CA ALA A 241 2.82 -32.11 34.08
C ALA A 241 2.15 -32.15 32.68
N THR A 242 2.07 -31.02 32.01
CA THR A 242 1.39 -30.90 30.71
C THR A 242 2.31 -30.55 29.55
N GLY A 243 3.57 -30.18 29.82
CA GLY A 243 4.51 -29.68 28.82
C GLY A 243 4.21 -28.29 28.31
N THR A 244 3.26 -27.55 28.95
CA THR A 244 2.81 -26.24 28.46
C THR A 244 3.76 -25.13 28.90
N PHE A 245 4.31 -24.42 27.93
CA PHE A 245 5.14 -23.23 28.06
C PHE A 245 4.38 -21.98 27.63
N SER A 246 4.56 -20.87 28.33
CA SER A 246 4.09 -19.55 27.94
C SER A 246 5.07 -18.48 28.36
N SER A 247 5.53 -17.64 27.44
CA SER A 247 6.28 -16.43 27.81
C SER A 247 5.35 -15.41 28.48
N THR A 248 5.91 -14.58 29.35
CA THR A 248 5.19 -13.45 29.95
C THR A 248 5.02 -12.36 28.87
N ALA A 249 3.84 -11.73 28.84
CA ALA A 249 3.57 -10.64 27.91
C ALA A 249 4.59 -9.50 28.11
N GLY A 250 5.25 -9.09 27.02
CA GLY A 250 6.26 -8.04 27.03
C GLY A 250 7.69 -8.50 27.38
N ALA A 251 7.90 -9.78 27.73
CA ALA A 251 9.25 -10.33 27.90
C ALA A 251 10.02 -10.45 26.58
N ILE A 252 9.28 -10.56 25.45
CA ILE A 252 9.85 -10.65 24.12
C ILE A 252 9.87 -9.27 23.48
N THR A 253 11.06 -8.82 23.07
CA THR A 253 11.25 -7.63 22.24
C THR A 253 11.92 -8.02 20.94
N VAL A 254 11.50 -7.39 19.82
CA VAL A 254 12.08 -7.66 18.50
C VAL A 254 12.36 -6.31 17.81
N PRO A 255 13.60 -6.04 17.37
CA PRO A 255 13.92 -4.80 16.68
C PRO A 255 13.04 -4.58 15.45
N ALA A 256 12.91 -3.35 15.00
CA ALA A 256 12.29 -3.03 13.72
C ALA A 256 13.11 -3.59 12.56
N ALA A 257 12.48 -3.82 11.42
CA ALA A 257 13.17 -4.05 10.16
C ALA A 257 13.98 -2.82 9.74
N THR A 258 15.03 -3.05 8.96
CA THR A 258 15.73 -2.00 8.22
C THR A 258 15.38 -2.11 6.74
N TYR A 259 15.24 -0.94 6.10
CA TYR A 259 14.87 -0.83 4.70
C TYR A 259 15.96 -0.09 3.94
N THR A 260 16.42 -0.66 2.84
CA THR A 260 17.41 -0.04 1.98
C THR A 260 16.89 -0.04 0.54
N GLN A 261 17.07 1.08 -0.17
CA GLN A 261 16.77 1.13 -1.59
C GLN A 261 18.03 0.78 -2.38
N ASP A 262 17.95 -0.22 -3.26
CA ASP A 262 19.06 -0.62 -4.12
C ASP A 262 19.42 0.53 -5.07
N GLY A 263 20.69 0.97 -5.03
CA GLY A 263 21.15 2.15 -5.76
C GLY A 263 21.14 1.99 -7.29
N THR A 264 21.05 0.76 -7.80
CA THR A 264 21.05 0.43 -9.23
C THR A 264 19.64 0.22 -9.76
N THR A 265 18.87 -0.62 -9.10
CA THR A 265 17.51 -1.01 -9.53
C THR A 265 16.44 -0.11 -8.97
N GLY A 266 16.68 0.52 -7.82
CA GLY A 266 15.69 1.28 -7.06
C GLY A 266 14.69 0.42 -6.26
N ALA A 267 14.85 -0.91 -6.29
CA ALA A 267 14.03 -1.82 -5.50
C ALA A 267 14.30 -1.67 -4.00
N TRP A 268 13.26 -1.82 -3.19
CA TRP A 268 13.37 -1.80 -1.73
C TRP A 268 13.66 -3.20 -1.20
N VAL A 269 14.69 -3.29 -0.36
CA VAL A 269 15.14 -4.52 0.30
C VAL A 269 14.83 -4.40 1.79
N VAL A 270 14.15 -5.41 2.33
CA VAL A 270 13.80 -5.52 3.75
C VAL A 270 14.76 -6.47 4.43
N THR A 271 15.44 -6.00 5.46
CA THR A 271 16.19 -6.84 6.40
C THR A 271 15.41 -6.89 7.71
N PRO A 272 14.76 -8.01 8.05
CA PRO A 272 13.95 -8.08 9.26
C PRO A 272 14.79 -7.89 10.52
N GLY A 273 14.22 -7.23 11.52
CA GLY A 273 14.72 -7.27 12.88
C GLY A 273 14.52 -8.67 13.46
N GLU A 274 15.45 -9.17 14.26
CA GLU A 274 15.41 -10.54 14.75
C GLU A 274 15.61 -10.64 16.26
N SER A 275 14.92 -11.61 16.86
CA SER A 275 15.17 -12.10 18.21
C SER A 275 15.04 -13.61 18.23
N THR A 276 15.85 -14.25 19.05
CA THR A 276 15.88 -15.71 19.16
C THR A 276 15.58 -16.13 20.60
N LEU A 277 14.51 -16.88 20.79
CA LEU A 277 14.22 -17.56 22.05
C LEU A 277 14.73 -19.00 21.96
N VAL A 278 15.59 -19.39 22.87
CA VAL A 278 16.13 -20.74 22.99
C VAL A 278 15.56 -21.37 24.25
N ILE A 279 14.98 -22.56 24.13
CA ILE A 279 14.43 -23.34 25.24
C ILE A 279 15.14 -24.70 25.24
N THR A 280 15.72 -25.05 26.37
CA THR A 280 16.47 -26.30 26.55
C THR A 280 15.87 -27.11 27.70
N GLY A 281 15.79 -28.41 27.55
CA GLY A 281 15.32 -29.32 28.59
C GLY A 281 15.68 -30.76 28.30
N THR A 282 15.50 -31.63 29.31
CA THR A 282 15.79 -33.06 29.23
C THR A 282 14.49 -33.84 28.96
N VAL A 283 14.52 -34.80 28.04
CA VAL A 283 13.40 -35.71 27.72
C VAL A 283 13.43 -36.97 28.57
#